data_c0af114988f5ee2193bc035d44cea4d7
#
_entry.id   c0af114988f5ee2193bc035d44cea4d7
#
_cell.length_a   1.000
_cell.length_b   1.000
_cell.length_c   1.000
_cell.angle_alpha   90.00
_cell.angle_beta   90.00
_cell.angle_gamma   90.00
#
_symmetry.space_group_name_H-M   'P 1'
#
loop_
_entity.id
_entity.type
_entity.pdbx_description
1 polymer ?
#
loop_
_entity_poly.entity_id
_entity_poly.type
_entity_poly.pdbx_seq_one_letter_code
_entity_poly.pdbx_strand_id
1 'polypeptide(L)'
;MKKNQWKTAAPTYLIFVLFALIWLLPIGTAFVKSFQINGIGNYQYVLSYDKISYFRVVFNSMFIAVGTAVLVTLITTLAAFAFSKMEFFGGRLLYGAVLACLAVPVAAVTSPLFAAIKNFGLLDRHLGVMIPLVAFNAPMMLLMIKNYFDTIPDELLESARIDGASSFCIWLEFMVPLSGPIIANVLVLSLIHI
;
A
#
# COMPACT_ATOMS: atom_id res chain seq x y z
N MET A 1 14.41 -36.73 -22.43
CA MET A 1 13.35 -36.69 -21.37
C MET A 1 12.46 -35.44 -21.36
N LYS A 2 12.51 -34.49 -22.29
CA LYS A 2 11.69 -33.24 -22.29
C LYS A 2 10.29 -33.35 -22.94
N LYS A 3 9.97 -34.42 -23.66
CA LYS A 3 8.74 -34.52 -24.50
C LYS A 3 7.45 -34.84 -23.72
N ASN A 4 7.52 -35.27 -22.44
CA ASN A 4 6.34 -35.68 -21.66
C ASN A 4 5.84 -34.63 -20.66
N GLN A 5 6.61 -33.59 -20.38
CA GLN A 5 6.21 -32.55 -19.44
C GLN A 5 5.01 -31.69 -19.92
N TRP A 6 4.85 -31.52 -21.23
CA TRP A 6 3.73 -30.79 -21.83
C TRP A 6 2.38 -31.49 -21.68
N LYS A 7 2.36 -32.83 -21.69
CA LYS A 7 1.10 -33.59 -21.56
C LYS A 7 0.53 -33.56 -20.14
N THR A 8 1.38 -33.46 -19.13
CA THR A 8 0.96 -33.31 -17.71
C THR A 8 0.66 -31.86 -17.34
N ALA A 9 1.25 -30.91 -18.06
CA ALA A 9 1.03 -29.49 -17.82
C ALA A 9 -0.22 -28.93 -18.54
N ALA A 10 -0.65 -29.52 -19.64
CA ALA A 10 -1.81 -29.05 -20.40
C ALA A 10 -3.10 -28.90 -19.61
N PRO A 11 -3.55 -29.84 -18.75
CA PRO A 11 -4.74 -29.65 -17.94
C PRO A 11 -4.57 -28.55 -16.90
N THR A 12 -3.37 -28.36 -16.37
CA THR A 12 -3.08 -27.28 -15.42
C THR A 12 -3.19 -25.91 -16.09
N TYR A 13 -2.62 -25.75 -17.29
CA TYR A 13 -2.77 -24.50 -18.05
C TYR A 13 -4.23 -24.24 -18.43
N LEU A 14 -5.01 -25.25 -18.78
CA LEU A 14 -6.43 -25.11 -19.09
C LEU A 14 -7.19 -24.55 -17.88
N ILE A 15 -6.91 -25.09 -16.69
CA ILE A 15 -7.53 -24.63 -15.45
C ILE A 15 -7.18 -23.16 -15.19
N PHE A 16 -5.90 -22.78 -15.32
CA PHE A 16 -5.49 -21.38 -15.13
C PHE A 16 -6.13 -20.43 -16.15
N VAL A 17 -6.24 -20.84 -17.42
CA VAL A 17 -6.93 -20.04 -18.45
C VAL A 17 -8.41 -19.87 -18.11
N LEU A 18 -9.09 -20.93 -17.69
CA LEU A 18 -10.50 -20.85 -17.28
C LEU A 18 -10.68 -19.91 -16.08
N PHE A 19 -9.82 -20.02 -15.07
CA PHE A 19 -9.83 -19.08 -13.94
C PHE A 19 -9.60 -17.64 -14.42
N ALA A 20 -8.60 -17.40 -15.25
CA ALA A 20 -8.32 -16.06 -15.78
C ALA A 20 -9.52 -15.49 -16.55
N LEU A 21 -10.19 -16.30 -17.38
CA LEU A 21 -11.40 -15.88 -18.08
C LEU A 21 -12.54 -15.49 -17.11
N ILE A 22 -12.75 -16.30 -16.07
CA ILE A 22 -13.76 -15.99 -15.04
C ILE A 22 -13.43 -14.66 -14.34
N TRP A 23 -12.18 -14.42 -13.97
CA TRP A 23 -11.73 -13.17 -13.36
C TRP A 23 -11.82 -11.95 -14.27
N LEU A 24 -11.72 -12.16 -15.60
CA LEU A 24 -11.87 -11.10 -16.58
C LEU A 24 -13.34 -10.76 -16.89
N LEU A 25 -14.32 -11.61 -16.54
CA LEU A 25 -15.74 -11.38 -16.79
C LEU A 25 -16.25 -10.05 -16.21
N PRO A 26 -15.97 -9.69 -14.92
CA PRO A 26 -16.42 -8.40 -14.38
C PRO A 26 -15.87 -7.20 -15.15
N ILE A 27 -14.60 -7.27 -15.54
CA ILE A 27 -13.93 -6.21 -16.30
C ILE A 27 -14.54 -6.11 -17.71
N GLY A 28 -14.73 -7.25 -18.37
CA GLY A 28 -15.36 -7.32 -19.69
C GLY A 28 -16.81 -6.79 -19.66
N THR A 29 -17.58 -7.16 -18.66
CA THR A 29 -18.96 -6.66 -18.51
C THR A 29 -18.99 -5.16 -18.22
N ALA A 30 -18.08 -4.64 -17.39
CA ALA A 30 -17.95 -3.21 -17.13
C ALA A 30 -17.60 -2.46 -18.43
N PHE A 31 -16.65 -2.98 -19.20
CA PHE A 31 -16.26 -2.41 -20.49
C PHE A 31 -17.44 -2.38 -21.48
N VAL A 32 -18.14 -3.50 -21.68
CA VAL A 32 -19.32 -3.53 -22.57
C VAL A 32 -20.40 -2.58 -22.09
N LYS A 33 -20.69 -2.54 -20.78
CA LYS A 33 -21.69 -1.63 -20.20
C LYS A 33 -21.31 -0.16 -20.37
N SER A 34 -20.04 0.20 -20.39
CA SER A 34 -19.58 1.57 -20.58
C SER A 34 -19.99 2.17 -21.94
N PHE A 35 -20.25 1.32 -22.94
CA PHE A 35 -20.73 1.72 -24.27
C PHE A 35 -22.26 1.63 -24.42
N GLN A 36 -22.99 1.13 -23.43
CA GLN A 36 -24.45 1.03 -23.52
C GLN A 36 -25.07 2.43 -23.57
N ILE A 37 -26.18 2.54 -24.33
CA ILE A 37 -27.02 3.73 -24.53
C ILE A 37 -26.41 4.74 -25.49
N ASN A 38 -25.27 5.39 -25.19
CA ASN A 38 -24.69 6.47 -26.00
C ASN A 38 -23.34 6.12 -26.65
N GLY A 39 -22.85 4.89 -26.50
CA GLY A 39 -21.56 4.47 -27.07
C GLY A 39 -20.39 5.35 -26.59
N ILE A 40 -19.61 5.88 -27.53
CA ILE A 40 -18.49 6.80 -27.26
C ILE A 40 -18.97 8.12 -26.64
N GLY A 41 -20.20 8.52 -26.86
CA GLY A 41 -20.81 9.73 -26.27
C GLY A 41 -20.77 9.74 -24.74
N ASN A 42 -20.80 8.58 -24.09
CA ASN A 42 -20.64 8.50 -22.62
C ASN A 42 -19.28 9.05 -22.16
N TYR A 43 -18.22 8.73 -22.90
CA TYR A 43 -16.86 9.22 -22.60
C TYR A 43 -16.71 10.70 -22.89
N GLN A 44 -17.28 11.17 -24.02
CA GLN A 44 -17.30 12.59 -24.35
C GLN A 44 -18.04 13.40 -23.28
N TYR A 45 -19.18 12.92 -22.81
CA TYR A 45 -19.93 13.55 -21.73
C TYR A 45 -19.11 13.67 -20.43
N VAL A 46 -18.41 12.61 -20.02
CA VAL A 46 -17.57 12.62 -18.81
C VAL A 46 -16.41 13.62 -18.94
N LEU A 47 -15.78 13.68 -20.13
CA LEU A 47 -14.64 14.57 -20.38
C LEU A 47 -15.04 16.04 -20.50
N SER A 48 -16.28 16.32 -20.98
CA SER A 48 -16.80 17.67 -21.20
C SER A 48 -17.76 18.17 -20.12
N TYR A 49 -17.83 17.46 -18.98
CA TYR A 49 -18.77 17.78 -17.90
C TYR A 49 -18.38 19.09 -17.21
N ASP A 50 -19.16 20.15 -17.42
CA ASP A 50 -18.83 21.54 -17.01
C ASP A 50 -18.73 21.75 -15.50
N LYS A 51 -19.47 20.95 -14.69
CA LYS A 51 -19.50 21.14 -13.24
C LYS A 51 -18.27 20.58 -12.52
N ILE A 52 -17.65 19.53 -13.07
CA ILE A 52 -16.51 18.85 -12.43
C ILE A 52 -15.52 18.45 -13.53
N SER A 53 -14.33 19.03 -13.52
CA SER A 53 -13.27 18.64 -14.45
C SER A 53 -12.77 17.23 -14.12
N TYR A 54 -12.95 16.30 -15.07
CA TYR A 54 -12.45 14.93 -14.97
C TYR A 54 -10.96 14.86 -14.61
N PHE A 55 -10.15 15.65 -15.28
CA PHE A 55 -8.71 15.69 -15.03
C PHE A 55 -8.35 16.17 -13.61
N ARG A 56 -9.11 17.11 -13.06
CA ARG A 56 -8.92 17.55 -11.67
C ARG A 56 -9.24 16.43 -10.69
N VAL A 57 -10.30 15.67 -10.90
CA VAL A 57 -10.67 14.53 -10.04
C VAL A 57 -9.58 13.46 -10.08
N VAL A 58 -9.13 13.10 -11.29
CA VAL A 58 -8.05 12.11 -11.46
C VAL A 58 -6.77 12.59 -10.77
N PHE A 59 -6.37 13.84 -10.98
CA PHE A 59 -5.18 14.41 -10.37
C PHE A 59 -5.26 14.42 -8.84
N ASN A 60 -6.40 14.81 -8.26
CA ASN A 60 -6.62 14.78 -6.82
C ASN A 60 -6.52 13.36 -6.26
N SER A 61 -7.13 12.38 -6.94
CA SER A 61 -7.07 10.97 -6.54
C SER A 61 -5.63 10.46 -6.61
N MET A 62 -4.90 10.76 -7.67
CA MET A 62 -3.49 10.38 -7.78
C MET A 62 -2.63 11.04 -6.70
N PHE A 63 -2.87 12.32 -6.42
CA PHE A 63 -2.14 13.06 -5.38
C PHE A 63 -2.36 12.43 -3.99
N ILE A 64 -3.61 12.11 -3.66
CA ILE A 64 -3.94 11.43 -2.39
C ILE A 64 -3.30 10.04 -2.36
N ALA A 65 -3.45 9.25 -3.41
CA ALA A 65 -2.94 7.89 -3.46
C ALA A 65 -1.41 7.84 -3.35
N VAL A 66 -0.71 8.57 -4.19
CA VAL A 66 0.77 8.60 -4.16
C VAL A 66 1.28 9.20 -2.86
N GLY A 67 0.67 10.31 -2.41
CA GLY A 67 1.07 10.95 -1.15
C GLY A 67 0.87 10.05 0.06
N THR A 68 -0.26 9.33 0.13
CA THR A 68 -0.50 8.34 1.20
C THR A 68 0.49 7.19 1.13
N ALA A 69 0.74 6.62 -0.06
CA ALA A 69 1.67 5.51 -0.24
C ALA A 69 3.11 5.90 0.16
N VAL A 70 3.56 7.09 -0.20
CA VAL A 70 4.88 7.60 0.20
C VAL A 70 4.95 7.83 1.70
N LEU A 71 3.95 8.47 2.29
CA LEU A 71 3.93 8.74 3.74
C LEU A 71 3.89 7.46 4.56
N VAL A 72 3.02 6.50 4.22
CA VAL A 72 2.95 5.24 4.96
C VAL A 72 4.24 4.46 4.83
N THR A 73 4.85 4.41 3.64
CA THR A 73 6.12 3.73 3.43
C THR A 73 7.25 4.36 4.24
N LEU A 74 7.35 5.69 4.23
CA LEU A 74 8.36 6.42 5.00
C LEU A 74 8.22 6.16 6.51
N ILE A 75 7.00 6.32 7.04
CA ILE A 75 6.74 6.15 8.48
C ILE A 75 6.97 4.69 8.88
N THR A 76 6.49 3.73 8.09
CA THR A 76 6.59 2.32 8.46
C THR A 76 7.98 1.74 8.26
N THR A 77 8.80 2.22 7.31
CA THR A 77 10.21 1.81 7.19
C THR A 77 11.04 2.34 8.35
N LEU A 78 10.83 3.59 8.78
CA LEU A 78 11.50 4.15 9.97
C LEU A 78 11.09 3.39 11.25
N ALA A 79 9.80 3.15 11.43
CA ALA A 79 9.29 2.41 12.58
C ALA A 79 9.77 0.95 12.57
N ALA A 80 9.76 0.28 11.41
CA ALA A 80 10.27 -1.08 11.26
C ALA A 80 11.75 -1.18 11.60
N PHE A 81 12.55 -0.20 11.19
CA PHE A 81 13.96 -0.13 11.54
C PHE A 81 14.15 -0.02 13.06
N ALA A 82 13.38 0.87 13.71
CA ALA A 82 13.43 1.03 15.15
C ALA A 82 13.04 -0.27 15.89
N PHE A 83 11.93 -0.91 15.49
CA PHE A 83 11.45 -2.13 16.14
C PHE A 83 12.25 -3.39 15.81
N SER A 84 13.00 -3.40 14.71
CA SER A 84 13.79 -4.56 14.27
C SER A 84 15.25 -4.48 14.72
N LYS A 85 15.86 -3.28 14.67
CA LYS A 85 17.31 -3.11 14.77
C LYS A 85 17.78 -2.19 15.90
N MET A 86 16.82 -1.65 16.69
CA MET A 86 17.14 -0.83 17.84
C MET A 86 16.54 -1.41 19.11
N GLU A 87 17.35 -1.43 20.17
CA GLU A 87 16.86 -1.80 21.51
C GLU A 87 16.44 -0.52 22.26
N PHE A 88 15.18 -0.44 22.65
CA PHE A 88 14.66 0.62 23.46
C PHE A 88 13.59 0.15 24.43
N PHE A 89 13.48 0.86 25.57
CA PHE A 89 12.53 0.50 26.61
C PHE A 89 11.08 0.56 26.09
N GLY A 90 10.32 -0.51 26.34
CA GLY A 90 8.91 -0.57 25.94
C GLY A 90 8.65 -0.92 24.47
N GLY A 91 9.69 -1.17 23.65
CA GLY A 91 9.56 -1.45 22.21
C GLY A 91 8.60 -2.58 21.89
N ARG A 92 8.65 -3.68 22.65
CA ARG A 92 7.73 -4.82 22.48
C ARG A 92 6.27 -4.46 22.77
N LEU A 93 6.03 -3.69 23.82
CA LEU A 93 4.68 -3.25 24.19
C LEU A 93 4.12 -2.31 23.13
N LEU A 94 4.92 -1.33 22.71
CA LEU A 94 4.52 -0.36 21.68
C LEU A 94 4.24 -1.05 20.33
N TYR A 95 5.11 -1.97 19.90
CA TYR A 95 4.89 -2.75 18.69
C TYR A 95 3.59 -3.58 18.80
N GLY A 96 3.38 -4.26 19.92
CA GLY A 96 2.14 -5.00 20.19
C GLY A 96 0.89 -4.11 20.15
N ALA A 97 0.96 -2.90 20.72
CA ALA A 97 -0.13 -1.93 20.69
C ALA A 97 -0.45 -1.47 19.25
N VAL A 98 0.57 -1.23 18.42
CA VAL A 98 0.36 -0.90 17.00
C VAL A 98 -0.30 -2.08 16.27
N LEU A 99 0.15 -3.31 16.50
CA LEU A 99 -0.47 -4.48 15.87
C LEU A 99 -1.90 -4.73 16.36
N ALA A 100 -2.23 -4.40 17.62
CA ALA A 100 -3.59 -4.50 18.12
C ALA A 100 -4.58 -3.61 17.35
N CYS A 101 -4.10 -2.52 16.73
CA CYS A 101 -4.93 -1.69 15.85
C CYS A 101 -5.47 -2.45 14.64
N LEU A 102 -4.82 -3.56 14.20
CA LEU A 102 -5.34 -4.41 13.12
C LEU A 102 -6.68 -5.09 13.48
N ALA A 103 -6.97 -5.25 14.77
CA ALA A 103 -8.23 -5.83 15.23
C ALA A 103 -9.40 -4.81 15.21
N VAL A 104 -9.11 -3.54 15.01
CA VAL A 104 -10.14 -2.48 15.01
C VAL A 104 -10.82 -2.42 13.64
N PRO A 105 -12.12 -2.72 13.54
CA PRO A 105 -12.81 -2.63 12.26
C PRO A 105 -12.97 -1.17 11.84
N VAL A 106 -12.53 -0.84 10.62
CA VAL A 106 -12.59 0.52 10.06
C VAL A 106 -14.00 1.11 10.14
N ALA A 107 -15.02 0.30 9.89
CA ALA A 107 -16.42 0.73 9.96
C ALA A 107 -16.83 1.29 11.34
N ALA A 108 -16.28 0.74 12.43
CA ALA A 108 -16.61 1.19 13.78
C ALA A 108 -16.03 2.58 14.12
N VAL A 109 -14.93 2.96 13.48
CA VAL A 109 -14.24 4.24 13.75
C VAL A 109 -14.56 5.33 12.74
N THR A 110 -15.33 5.05 11.69
CA THR A 110 -15.64 6.03 10.64
C THR A 110 -16.34 7.27 11.19
N SER A 111 -17.36 7.10 12.05
CA SER A 111 -18.11 8.23 12.63
C SER A 111 -17.25 9.11 13.56
N PRO A 112 -16.55 8.59 14.58
CA PRO A 112 -15.67 9.39 15.40
C PRO A 112 -14.50 10.01 14.62
N LEU A 113 -14.01 9.33 13.59
CA LEU A 113 -12.96 9.85 12.71
C LEU A 113 -13.44 11.08 11.94
N PHE A 114 -14.65 11.04 11.37
CA PHE A 114 -15.24 12.19 10.70
C PHE A 114 -15.36 13.39 11.63
N ALA A 115 -15.83 13.18 12.88
CA ALA A 115 -15.89 14.23 13.89
C ALA A 115 -14.51 14.82 14.21
N ALA A 116 -13.49 13.96 14.34
CA ALA A 116 -12.12 14.40 14.57
C ALA A 116 -11.58 15.26 13.40
N ILE A 117 -11.73 14.79 12.17
CA ILE A 117 -11.32 15.53 10.95
C ILE A 117 -11.99 16.90 10.90
N LYS A 118 -13.29 16.97 11.23
CA LYS A 118 -14.05 18.22 11.30
C LYS A 118 -13.48 19.16 12.37
N ASN A 119 -13.22 18.65 13.57
CA ASN A 119 -12.70 19.44 14.69
C ASN A 119 -11.29 19.98 14.43
N PHE A 120 -10.47 19.23 13.66
CA PHE A 120 -9.14 19.67 13.23
C PHE A 120 -9.17 20.62 12.02
N GLY A 121 -10.36 20.95 11.48
CA GLY A 121 -10.49 21.84 10.30
C GLY A 121 -9.94 21.22 9.01
N LEU A 122 -9.89 19.91 8.92
CA LEU A 122 -9.35 19.16 7.77
C LEU A 122 -10.43 18.68 6.78
N LEU A 123 -11.69 19.07 6.96
CA LEU A 123 -12.74 18.80 5.99
C LEU A 123 -12.39 19.44 4.63
N ASP A 124 -12.69 18.74 3.55
CA ASP A 124 -12.43 19.16 2.17
C ASP A 124 -10.94 19.45 1.86
N ARG A 125 -10.04 18.89 2.67
CA ARG A 125 -8.59 18.95 2.45
C ARG A 125 -8.00 17.57 2.17
N HIS A 126 -7.00 17.51 1.30
CA HIS A 126 -6.30 16.27 0.99
C HIS A 126 -5.74 15.57 2.24
N LEU A 127 -5.19 16.35 3.20
CA LEU A 127 -4.68 15.81 4.46
C LEU A 127 -5.77 15.13 5.31
N GLY A 128 -7.02 15.63 5.25
CA GLY A 128 -8.15 15.03 5.96
C GLY A 128 -8.47 13.60 5.49
N VAL A 129 -8.05 13.25 4.26
CA VAL A 129 -8.17 11.89 3.71
C VAL A 129 -6.88 11.10 3.91
N MET A 130 -5.72 11.72 3.64
CA MET A 130 -4.43 11.04 3.68
C MET A 130 -4.05 10.56 5.09
N ILE A 131 -4.25 11.38 6.14
CA ILE A 131 -3.86 11.03 7.51
C ILE A 131 -4.59 9.76 8.00
N PRO A 132 -5.92 9.65 7.89
CA PRO A 132 -6.61 8.41 8.23
C PRO A 132 -6.15 7.20 7.43
N LEU A 133 -5.96 7.36 6.11
CA LEU A 133 -5.50 6.27 5.25
C LEU A 133 -4.11 5.78 5.67
N VAL A 134 -3.19 6.69 6.00
CA VAL A 134 -1.87 6.32 6.55
C VAL A 134 -2.04 5.56 7.87
N ALA A 135 -2.88 6.05 8.79
CA ALA A 135 -3.07 5.43 10.09
C ALA A 135 -3.63 4.00 9.99
N PHE A 136 -4.59 3.75 9.09
CA PHE A 136 -5.17 2.42 8.90
C PHE A 136 -4.23 1.44 8.20
N ASN A 137 -3.42 1.92 7.25
CA ASN A 137 -2.49 1.06 6.52
C ASN A 137 -1.20 0.78 7.31
N ALA A 138 -0.76 1.71 8.17
CA ALA A 138 0.53 1.63 8.85
C ALA A 138 0.75 0.33 9.66
N PRO A 139 -0.19 -0.21 10.46
CA PRO A 139 0.07 -1.42 11.23
C PRO A 139 0.41 -2.64 10.38
N MET A 140 -0.32 -2.84 9.28
CA MET A 140 -0.07 -3.97 8.37
C MET A 140 1.25 -3.81 7.63
N MET A 141 1.53 -2.60 7.11
CA MET A 141 2.76 -2.31 6.40
C MET A 141 3.99 -2.39 7.32
N LEU A 142 3.85 -1.92 8.56
CA LEU A 142 4.88 -2.06 9.59
C LEU A 142 5.22 -3.54 9.85
N LEU A 143 4.19 -4.38 10.02
CA LEU A 143 4.37 -5.83 10.24
C LEU A 143 5.16 -6.46 9.08
N MET A 144 4.78 -6.14 7.85
CA MET A 144 5.44 -6.69 6.66
C MET A 144 6.91 -6.27 6.54
N ILE A 145 7.18 -4.97 6.71
CA ILE A 145 8.53 -4.42 6.58
C ILE A 145 9.40 -4.91 7.74
N LYS A 146 8.87 -4.91 8.97
CA LYS A 146 9.64 -5.39 10.14
C LYS A 146 10.03 -6.85 9.98
N ASN A 147 9.11 -7.73 9.57
CA ASN A 147 9.43 -9.13 9.34
C ASN A 147 10.51 -9.31 8.26
N TYR A 148 10.53 -8.46 7.24
CA TYR A 148 11.60 -8.47 6.24
C TYR A 148 12.93 -7.98 6.83
N PHE A 149 12.91 -6.88 7.59
CA PHE A 149 14.09 -6.32 8.25
C PHE A 149 14.73 -7.31 9.24
N ASP A 150 13.91 -8.12 9.92
CA ASP A 150 14.40 -9.17 10.82
C ASP A 150 15.23 -10.25 10.07
N THR A 151 15.05 -10.41 8.76
CA THR A 151 15.85 -11.35 7.95
C THR A 151 17.22 -10.81 7.54
N ILE A 152 17.46 -9.51 7.69
CA ILE A 152 18.73 -8.88 7.35
C ILE A 152 19.71 -9.13 8.50
N PRO A 153 20.90 -9.74 8.26
CA PRO A 153 21.89 -10.04 9.29
C PRO A 153 22.38 -8.78 10.02
N ASP A 154 22.50 -8.87 11.34
CA ASP A 154 22.93 -7.75 12.18
C ASP A 154 24.42 -7.42 11.98
N GLU A 155 25.25 -8.41 11.60
CA GLU A 155 26.66 -8.27 11.33
C GLU A 155 26.94 -7.23 10.22
N LEU A 156 26.02 -7.12 9.26
CA LEU A 156 26.11 -6.12 8.18
C LEU A 156 25.94 -4.70 8.73
N LEU A 157 25.06 -4.53 9.72
CA LEU A 157 24.81 -3.23 10.36
C LEU A 157 25.90 -2.89 11.37
N GLU A 158 26.47 -3.88 12.04
CA GLU A 158 27.59 -3.70 12.96
C GLU A 158 28.84 -3.24 12.23
N SER A 159 29.16 -3.82 11.06
CA SER A 159 30.27 -3.36 10.24
C SER A 159 30.10 -1.90 9.81
N ALA A 160 28.91 -1.50 9.39
CA ALA A 160 28.62 -0.10 9.05
C ALA A 160 28.75 0.84 10.25
N ARG A 161 28.41 0.39 11.46
CA ARG A 161 28.60 1.18 12.70
C ARG A 161 30.08 1.35 13.04
N ILE A 162 30.90 0.31 12.82
CA ILE A 162 32.37 0.39 13.00
C ILE A 162 32.97 1.43 12.04
N ASP A 163 32.44 1.51 10.81
CA ASP A 163 32.81 2.52 9.82
C ASP A 163 32.27 3.93 10.12
N GLY A 164 31.56 4.10 11.24
CA GLY A 164 31.08 5.40 11.72
C GLY A 164 29.71 5.81 11.18
N ALA A 165 28.97 4.92 10.52
CA ALA A 165 27.64 5.22 10.01
C ALA A 165 26.63 5.46 11.15
N SER A 166 25.88 6.56 11.08
CA SER A 166 24.79 6.83 12.00
C SER A 166 23.60 5.90 11.74
N SER A 167 22.70 5.72 12.73
CA SER A 167 21.51 4.89 12.55
C SER A 167 20.63 5.36 11.39
N PHE A 168 20.56 6.66 11.14
CA PHE A 168 19.84 7.21 10.00
C PHE A 168 20.51 6.87 8.66
N CYS A 169 21.84 6.95 8.60
CA CYS A 169 22.62 6.54 7.43
C CYS A 169 22.41 5.03 7.15
N ILE A 170 22.50 4.19 8.18
CA ILE A 170 22.23 2.74 8.07
C ILE A 170 20.83 2.48 7.54
N TRP A 171 19.80 3.17 8.05
CA TRP A 171 18.45 3.04 7.55
C TRP A 171 18.34 3.42 6.08
N LEU A 172 18.90 4.59 5.69
CA LEU A 172 18.72 5.13 4.34
C LEU A 172 19.59 4.43 3.28
N GLU A 173 20.84 4.14 3.60
CA GLU A 173 21.83 3.65 2.63
C GLU A 173 21.94 2.11 2.58
N PHE A 174 21.52 1.41 3.65
CA PHE A 174 21.60 -0.04 3.72
C PHE A 174 20.18 -0.67 3.77
N MET A 175 19.38 -0.33 4.78
CA MET A 175 18.11 -1.02 5.00
C MET A 175 17.11 -0.76 3.89
N VAL A 176 16.93 0.48 3.46
CA VAL A 176 15.97 0.85 2.40
C VAL A 176 16.36 0.22 1.06
N PRO A 177 17.61 0.31 0.55
CA PRO A 177 17.99 -0.32 -0.71
C PRO A 177 17.91 -1.85 -0.69
N LEU A 178 18.37 -2.49 0.40
CA LEU A 178 18.29 -3.95 0.56
C LEU A 178 16.85 -4.46 0.60
N SER A 179 15.92 -3.61 1.00
CA SER A 179 14.50 -3.95 1.15
C SER A 179 13.65 -3.50 -0.03
N GLY A 180 14.25 -3.19 -1.17
CA GLY A 180 13.54 -2.78 -2.39
C GLY A 180 12.31 -3.63 -2.73
N PRO A 181 12.39 -4.97 -2.73
CA PRO A 181 11.25 -5.83 -3.05
C PRO A 181 10.06 -5.65 -2.10
N ILE A 182 10.29 -5.59 -0.78
CA ILE A 182 9.19 -5.41 0.18
C ILE A 182 8.64 -4.00 0.15
N ILE A 183 9.48 -2.98 -0.06
CA ILE A 183 9.05 -1.59 -0.21
C ILE A 183 8.16 -1.42 -1.44
N ALA A 184 8.54 -2.01 -2.57
CA ALA A 184 7.71 -2.01 -3.77
C ALA A 184 6.35 -2.69 -3.52
N ASN A 185 6.34 -3.81 -2.79
CA ASN A 185 5.11 -4.51 -2.42
C ASN A 185 4.21 -3.66 -1.51
N VAL A 186 4.77 -3.00 -0.51
CA VAL A 186 4.05 -2.08 0.39
C VAL A 186 3.46 -0.89 -0.38
N LEU A 187 4.21 -0.30 -1.31
CA LEU A 187 3.71 0.77 -2.17
C LEU A 187 2.51 0.31 -3.00
N VAL A 188 2.60 -0.85 -3.65
CA VAL A 188 1.50 -1.41 -4.46
C VAL A 188 0.29 -1.72 -3.58
N LEU A 189 0.48 -2.38 -2.43
CA LEU A 189 -0.61 -2.69 -1.50
C LEU A 189 -1.27 -1.43 -0.96
N SER A 190 -0.49 -0.40 -0.63
CA SER A 190 -1.04 0.89 -0.19
C SER A 190 -1.92 1.51 -1.28
N LEU A 191 -1.49 1.48 -2.54
CA LEU A 191 -2.28 2.01 -3.66
C LEU A 191 -3.58 1.23 -3.91
N ILE A 192 -3.60 -0.07 -3.64
CA ILE A 192 -4.81 -0.91 -3.79
C ILE A 192 -5.86 -0.58 -2.72
N HIS A 193 -5.44 -0.17 -1.52
CA HIS A 193 -6.33 0.08 -0.38
C HIS A 193 -6.80 1.55 -0.27
N ILE A 194 -6.41 2.39 -1.21
CA ILE A 194 -6.83 3.80 -1.32
C ILE A 194 -7.92 3.93 -2.36
#